data_9aa583d4efaed630ca6298c4527eab81
#
_entry.id   9aa583d4efaed630ca6298c4527eab81
#
_cell.length_a   1.000
_cell.length_b   1.000
_cell.length_c   1.000
_cell.angle_alpha   90.00
_cell.angle_beta   90.00
_cell.angle_gamma   90.00
#
_symmetry.space_group_name_H-M   'P 1'
#
loop_
_entity.id
_entity.type
_entity.pdbx_description
1 polymer ?
#
loop_
_entity_poly.entity_id
_entity_poly.type
_entity_poly.pdbx_seq_one_letter_code
_entity_poly.pdbx_strand_id
1 'polypeptide(L)'
;MKVLVCGATGFIGRNIVEHLSKCSDIELVGIFNRRNAYELPNLKWIKADLTVTTDINNILDDIDIVIQAAATTSGSKDIVSRPYIHVTDNVVMNSLLFRAIFESNVKHVIFFSCTVMLQSSNTPLTEEDYDANIELNKNYFGSGHTKLYLEKMCDFYSRIGNVKYTVIRHTNV
;
A
#
# COMPACT_ATOMS: atom_id res chain seq x y z
N MET A 1 -9.34 14.33 -12.88
CA MET A 1 -8.35 13.30 -12.50
C MET A 1 -9.03 12.30 -11.59
N LYS A 2 -8.87 10.98 -11.86
CA LYS A 2 -9.55 9.93 -11.10
C LYS A 2 -8.55 9.20 -10.19
N VAL A 3 -8.82 9.21 -8.89
CA VAL A 3 -7.91 8.69 -7.85
C VAL A 3 -8.57 7.52 -7.14
N LEU A 4 -7.90 6.38 -7.12
CA LEU A 4 -8.29 5.18 -6.37
C LEU A 4 -7.50 5.10 -5.06
N VAL A 5 -8.19 4.96 -3.94
CA VAL A 5 -7.56 4.75 -2.63
C VAL A 5 -7.88 3.34 -2.14
N CYS A 6 -6.90 2.46 -2.15
CA CYS A 6 -7.00 1.13 -1.57
C CYS A 6 -6.84 1.21 -0.04
N GLY A 7 -7.69 0.49 0.70
CA GLY A 7 -7.69 0.56 2.16
C GLY A 7 -8.30 1.84 2.72
N ALA A 8 -9.23 2.45 1.99
CA ALA A 8 -9.87 3.73 2.33
C ALA A 8 -10.64 3.75 3.66
N THR A 9 -10.94 2.59 4.24
CA THR A 9 -11.54 2.46 5.59
C THR A 9 -10.53 2.23 6.71
N GLY A 10 -9.22 2.13 6.38
CA GLY A 10 -8.11 2.05 7.33
C GLY A 10 -7.71 3.43 7.85
N PHE A 11 -6.83 3.49 8.85
CA PHE A 11 -6.43 4.77 9.45
C PHE A 11 -5.83 5.75 8.42
N ILE A 12 -4.80 5.32 7.70
CA ILE A 12 -4.13 6.16 6.68
C ILE A 12 -5.11 6.48 5.53
N GLY A 13 -5.74 5.44 4.96
CA GLY A 13 -6.63 5.61 3.82
C GLY A 13 -7.82 6.52 4.12
N ARG A 14 -8.40 6.43 5.33
CA ARG A 14 -9.49 7.29 5.77
C ARG A 14 -9.08 8.77 5.80
N ASN A 15 -7.95 9.10 6.40
CA ASN A 15 -7.45 10.48 6.44
C ASN A 15 -7.21 11.03 5.02
N ILE A 16 -6.72 10.18 4.10
CA ILE A 16 -6.50 10.56 2.70
C ILE A 16 -7.84 10.86 2.01
N VAL A 17 -8.83 9.96 2.08
CA VAL A 17 -10.11 10.19 1.39
C VAL A 17 -10.89 11.35 2.00
N GLU A 18 -10.84 11.55 3.31
CA GLU A 18 -11.45 12.71 3.98
C GLU A 18 -10.81 14.04 3.56
N HIS A 19 -9.53 14.03 3.23
CA HIS A 19 -8.84 15.22 2.69
C HIS A 19 -9.19 15.42 1.21
N LEU A 20 -9.02 14.39 0.38
CA LEU A 20 -9.21 14.48 -1.08
C LEU A 20 -10.68 14.70 -1.47
N SER A 21 -11.65 14.26 -0.67
CA SER A 21 -13.09 14.50 -0.94
C SER A 21 -13.48 15.97 -0.96
N LYS A 22 -12.62 16.87 -0.47
CA LYS A 22 -12.81 18.33 -0.49
C LYS A 22 -12.29 18.98 -1.78
N CYS A 23 -11.57 18.22 -2.62
CA CYS A 23 -10.99 18.71 -3.86
C CYS A 23 -12.00 18.46 -5.00
N SER A 24 -12.52 19.53 -5.60
CA SER A 24 -13.57 19.47 -6.63
C SER A 24 -13.08 18.94 -8.00
N ASP A 25 -11.79 18.92 -8.25
CA ASP A 25 -11.14 18.48 -9.49
C ASP A 25 -10.72 16.99 -9.46
N ILE A 26 -11.03 16.29 -8.36
CA ILE A 26 -10.72 14.87 -8.16
C ILE A 26 -12.02 14.05 -8.15
N GLU A 27 -12.11 13.07 -9.05
CA GLU A 27 -13.05 11.96 -8.94
C GLU A 27 -12.44 10.90 -8.03
N LEU A 28 -13.02 10.73 -6.84
CA LEU A 28 -12.43 9.90 -5.79
C LEU A 28 -13.16 8.56 -5.68
N VAL A 29 -12.38 7.47 -5.69
CA VAL A 29 -12.87 6.09 -5.49
C VAL A 29 -12.16 5.48 -4.28
N GLY A 30 -12.92 4.98 -3.33
CA GLY A 30 -12.42 4.31 -2.13
C GLY A 30 -12.70 2.82 -2.14
N ILE A 31 -11.67 2.00 -1.90
CA ILE A 31 -11.81 0.54 -1.79
C ILE A 31 -11.92 0.14 -0.33
N PHE A 32 -12.92 -0.69 -0.04
CA PHE A 32 -13.09 -1.35 1.25
C PHE A 32 -13.25 -2.87 1.07
N ASN A 33 -12.91 -3.63 2.10
CA ASN A 33 -13.11 -5.08 2.14
C ASN A 33 -13.83 -5.50 3.43
N ARG A 34 -13.11 -5.67 4.53
CA ARG A 34 -13.65 -6.19 5.81
C ARG A 34 -14.39 -5.14 6.64
N ARG A 35 -13.87 -3.89 6.65
CA ARG A 35 -14.51 -2.76 7.32
C ARG A 35 -15.48 -2.10 6.36
N ASN A 36 -16.70 -1.83 6.82
CA ASN A 36 -17.72 -1.19 6.01
C ASN A 36 -17.33 0.24 5.60
N ALA A 37 -17.80 0.62 4.43
CA ALA A 37 -17.80 2.01 3.98
C ALA A 37 -18.63 2.89 4.93
N TYR A 38 -18.36 4.18 4.92
CA TYR A 38 -19.08 5.19 5.69
C TYR A 38 -19.50 6.35 4.76
N GLU A 39 -20.41 7.17 5.21
CA GLU A 39 -20.85 8.32 4.42
C GLU A 39 -19.74 9.38 4.31
N LEU A 40 -19.35 9.69 3.07
CA LEU A 40 -18.41 10.76 2.76
C LEU A 40 -18.83 11.38 1.40
N PRO A 41 -19.10 12.69 1.34
CA PRO A 41 -19.43 13.36 0.08
C PRO A 41 -18.29 13.21 -0.95
N ASN A 42 -18.67 13.18 -2.24
CA ASN A 42 -17.72 13.12 -3.36
C ASN A 42 -16.81 11.88 -3.38
N LEU A 43 -17.19 10.80 -2.71
CA LEU A 43 -16.46 9.53 -2.71
C LEU A 43 -17.36 8.39 -3.19
N LYS A 44 -16.93 7.72 -4.25
CA LYS A 44 -17.54 6.46 -4.71
C LYS A 44 -16.89 5.29 -3.98
N TRP A 45 -17.67 4.49 -3.29
CA TRP A 45 -17.18 3.28 -2.62
C TRP A 45 -17.32 2.04 -3.49
N ILE A 46 -16.28 1.21 -3.53
CA ILE A 46 -16.30 -0.11 -4.17
C ILE A 46 -15.78 -1.15 -3.19
N LYS A 47 -16.54 -2.25 -3.04
CA LYS A 47 -16.07 -3.40 -2.27
C LYS A 47 -15.19 -4.27 -3.15
N ALA A 48 -13.95 -4.53 -2.72
CA ALA A 48 -13.04 -5.42 -3.44
C ALA A 48 -12.05 -6.08 -2.49
N ASP A 49 -11.70 -7.32 -2.78
CA ASP A 49 -10.61 -8.06 -2.13
C ASP A 49 -9.37 -8.01 -3.03
N LEU A 50 -8.34 -7.31 -2.59
CA LEU A 50 -7.10 -7.14 -3.36
C LEU A 50 -6.23 -8.42 -3.43
N THR A 51 -6.67 -9.53 -2.83
CA THR A 51 -6.07 -10.85 -3.04
C THR A 51 -6.75 -11.64 -4.17
N VAL A 52 -7.80 -11.04 -4.79
CA VAL A 52 -8.59 -11.64 -5.87
C VAL A 52 -8.38 -10.86 -7.17
N THR A 53 -7.83 -11.51 -8.19
CA THR A 53 -7.45 -10.86 -9.46
C THR A 53 -8.65 -10.21 -10.18
N THR A 54 -9.81 -10.86 -10.19
CA THR A 54 -11.02 -10.30 -10.83
C THR A 54 -11.48 -9.01 -10.17
N ASP A 55 -11.39 -8.93 -8.85
CA ASP A 55 -11.74 -7.71 -8.10
C ASP A 55 -10.79 -6.57 -8.46
N ILE A 56 -9.48 -6.87 -8.53
CA ILE A 56 -8.45 -5.87 -8.89
C ILE A 56 -8.71 -5.33 -10.31
N ASN A 57 -8.96 -6.18 -11.28
CA ASN A 57 -9.19 -5.74 -12.65
C ASN A 57 -10.42 -4.83 -12.77
N ASN A 58 -11.47 -5.11 -12.00
CA ASN A 58 -12.71 -4.33 -12.02
C ASN A 58 -12.59 -2.92 -11.40
N ILE A 59 -11.55 -2.66 -10.60
CA ILE A 59 -11.37 -1.38 -9.91
C ILE A 59 -10.40 -0.43 -10.61
N LEU A 60 -9.67 -0.88 -11.62
CA LEU A 60 -8.61 -0.09 -12.29
C LEU A 60 -9.12 0.66 -13.55
N ASP A 61 -10.39 0.52 -13.89
CA ASP A 61 -10.96 1.13 -15.08
C ASP A 61 -10.98 2.67 -14.96
N ASP A 62 -10.38 3.34 -15.95
CA ASP A 62 -10.23 4.80 -16.02
C ASP A 62 -9.50 5.45 -14.82
N ILE A 63 -8.70 4.72 -14.06
CA ILE A 63 -7.95 5.27 -12.93
C ILE A 63 -6.65 5.93 -13.41
N ASP A 64 -6.42 7.18 -13.00
CA ASP A 64 -5.17 7.90 -13.24
C ASP A 64 -4.11 7.61 -12.16
N ILE A 65 -4.54 7.60 -10.88
CA ILE A 65 -3.64 7.46 -9.73
C ILE A 65 -4.18 6.40 -8.77
N VAL A 66 -3.30 5.52 -8.31
CA VAL A 66 -3.60 4.56 -7.23
C VAL A 66 -2.82 4.94 -5.97
N ILE A 67 -3.52 5.10 -4.87
CA ILE A 67 -2.94 5.26 -3.53
C ILE A 67 -3.12 3.94 -2.79
N GLN A 68 -2.03 3.16 -2.64
CA GLN A 68 -2.06 1.85 -2.02
C GLN A 68 -1.74 1.95 -0.52
N ALA A 69 -2.78 2.14 0.29
CA ALA A 69 -2.73 2.17 1.75
C ALA A 69 -3.38 0.93 2.41
N ALA A 70 -3.82 -0.05 1.59
CA ALA A 70 -4.32 -1.32 2.11
C ALA A 70 -3.17 -2.19 2.62
N ALA A 71 -3.39 -2.79 3.79
CA ALA A 71 -2.49 -3.79 4.34
C ALA A 71 -3.25 -4.75 5.24
N THR A 72 -2.86 -6.02 5.25
CA THR A 72 -3.20 -6.93 6.34
C THR A 72 -2.26 -6.61 7.50
N THR A 73 -2.80 -5.98 8.52
CA THR A 73 -2.05 -5.54 9.71
C THR A 73 -2.85 -5.84 10.97
N SER A 74 -2.14 -6.03 12.06
CA SER A 74 -2.70 -6.25 13.41
C SER A 74 -1.76 -5.65 14.45
N GLY A 75 -2.18 -5.66 15.72
CA GLY A 75 -1.39 -5.08 16.81
C GLY A 75 -0.07 -5.81 17.08
N SER A 76 0.78 -5.21 17.89
CA SER A 76 2.12 -5.70 18.26
C SER A 76 2.12 -7.13 18.84
N LYS A 77 1.03 -7.55 19.49
CA LYS A 77 0.87 -8.92 19.98
C LYS A 77 0.93 -9.96 18.85
N ASP A 78 0.29 -9.67 17.72
CA ASP A 78 0.29 -10.58 16.58
C ASP A 78 1.61 -10.57 15.82
N ILE A 79 2.35 -9.47 15.82
CA ILE A 79 3.71 -9.41 15.24
C ILE A 79 4.61 -10.43 15.92
N VAL A 80 4.47 -10.62 17.23
CA VAL A 80 5.27 -11.58 18.00
C VAL A 80 4.72 -13.00 17.91
N SER A 81 3.38 -13.18 18.05
CA SER A 81 2.78 -14.51 18.19
C SER A 81 2.36 -15.16 16.87
N ARG A 82 2.06 -14.36 15.83
CA ARG A 82 1.60 -14.80 14.51
C ARG A 82 2.17 -13.96 13.36
N PRO A 83 3.51 -13.83 13.25
CA PRO A 83 4.15 -12.93 12.29
C PRO A 83 3.78 -13.22 10.83
N TYR A 84 3.43 -14.46 10.49
CA TYR A 84 3.09 -14.88 9.14
C TYR A 84 1.87 -14.15 8.55
N ILE A 85 0.93 -13.67 9.36
CA ILE A 85 -0.26 -12.96 8.86
C ILE A 85 0.08 -11.62 8.20
N HIS A 86 1.24 -11.05 8.56
CA HIS A 86 1.73 -9.79 7.98
C HIS A 86 2.51 -10.00 6.67
N VAL A 87 2.77 -11.25 6.28
CA VAL A 87 3.61 -11.58 5.12
C VAL A 87 2.75 -11.93 3.93
N THR A 88 2.09 -13.09 3.97
CA THR A 88 1.47 -13.70 2.78
C THR A 88 0.43 -12.80 2.11
N ASP A 89 -0.56 -12.33 2.85
CA ASP A 89 -1.63 -11.51 2.28
C ASP A 89 -1.10 -10.21 1.69
N ASN A 90 -0.10 -9.59 2.35
CA ASN A 90 0.51 -8.36 1.86
C ASN A 90 1.32 -8.59 0.58
N VAL A 91 2.04 -9.72 0.48
CA VAL A 91 2.75 -10.08 -0.77
C VAL A 91 1.75 -10.33 -1.88
N VAL A 92 0.76 -11.18 -1.66
CA VAL A 92 -0.25 -11.55 -2.69
C VAL A 92 -0.99 -10.33 -3.20
N MET A 93 -1.58 -9.54 -2.29
CA MET A 93 -2.33 -8.33 -2.61
C MET A 93 -1.53 -7.36 -3.47
N ASN A 94 -0.31 -7.01 -3.04
CA ASN A 94 0.47 -6.00 -3.75
C ASN A 94 1.09 -6.55 -5.03
N SER A 95 1.48 -7.83 -5.08
CA SER A 95 2.02 -8.46 -6.31
C SER A 95 0.97 -8.48 -7.41
N LEU A 96 -0.27 -8.86 -7.09
CA LEU A 96 -1.38 -8.85 -8.04
C LEU A 96 -1.75 -7.43 -8.46
N LEU A 97 -1.84 -6.50 -7.52
CA LEU A 97 -2.19 -5.10 -7.79
C LEU A 97 -1.15 -4.42 -8.68
N PHE A 98 0.14 -4.55 -8.39
CA PHE A 98 1.20 -3.89 -9.18
C PHE A 98 1.30 -4.45 -10.60
N ARG A 99 1.07 -5.75 -10.76
CA ARG A 99 0.98 -6.35 -12.09
C ARG A 99 -0.23 -5.80 -12.87
N ALA A 100 -1.41 -5.80 -12.28
CA ALA A 100 -2.61 -5.28 -12.93
C ALA A 100 -2.49 -3.78 -13.27
N ILE A 101 -1.86 -2.99 -12.40
CA ILE A 101 -1.55 -1.58 -12.68
C ILE A 101 -0.62 -1.45 -13.88
N PHE A 102 0.43 -2.27 -13.97
CA PHE A 102 1.34 -2.26 -15.12
C PHE A 102 0.62 -2.59 -16.44
N GLU A 103 -0.38 -3.47 -16.41
CA GLU A 103 -1.21 -3.88 -17.55
C GLU A 103 -2.37 -2.89 -17.84
N SER A 104 -2.51 -1.80 -17.05
CA SER A 104 -3.58 -0.80 -17.14
C SER A 104 -3.08 0.56 -17.66
N ASN A 105 -3.97 1.57 -17.64
CA ASN A 105 -3.64 2.95 -18.02
C ASN A 105 -3.30 3.86 -16.81
N VAL A 106 -3.11 3.30 -15.62
CA VAL A 106 -2.69 4.04 -14.43
C VAL A 106 -1.34 4.72 -14.67
N LYS A 107 -1.24 5.99 -14.30
CA LYS A 107 -0.04 6.81 -14.52
C LYS A 107 0.88 6.88 -13.32
N HIS A 108 0.30 6.81 -12.12
CA HIS A 108 1.06 6.99 -10.89
C HIS A 108 0.52 6.11 -9.76
N VAL A 109 1.44 5.49 -9.01
CA VAL A 109 1.17 4.74 -7.79
C VAL A 109 1.87 5.41 -6.62
N ILE A 110 1.14 5.62 -5.53
CA ILE A 110 1.70 6.01 -4.22
C ILE A 110 1.56 4.80 -3.31
N PHE A 111 2.69 4.21 -2.91
CA PHE A 111 2.75 3.01 -2.09
C PHE A 111 3.23 3.34 -0.67
N PHE A 112 2.45 2.92 0.32
CA PHE A 112 2.82 3.06 1.74
C PHE A 112 3.67 1.87 2.19
N SER A 113 4.98 2.10 2.25
CA SER A 113 5.95 1.24 2.91
C SER A 113 6.07 1.61 4.39
N CYS A 114 7.06 1.12 5.09
CA CYS A 114 7.30 1.48 6.49
C CYS A 114 8.78 1.33 6.85
N THR A 115 9.18 1.93 7.97
CA THR A 115 10.57 1.93 8.44
C THR A 115 11.03 0.61 9.06
N VAL A 116 10.14 -0.37 9.28
CA VAL A 116 10.54 -1.70 9.83
C VAL A 116 11.45 -2.51 8.90
N MET A 117 11.62 -2.06 7.65
CA MET A 117 12.58 -2.63 6.71
C MET A 117 14.02 -2.12 6.93
N LEU A 118 14.21 -1.11 7.77
CA LEU A 118 15.53 -0.65 8.18
C LEU A 118 16.05 -1.48 9.37
N GLN A 119 17.35 -1.59 9.44
CA GLN A 119 18.03 -2.22 10.58
C GLN A 119 17.81 -1.44 11.89
N SER A 120 17.97 -2.13 13.01
CA SER A 120 17.97 -1.46 14.32
C SER A 120 19.17 -0.52 14.47
N SER A 121 18.96 0.69 14.99
CA SER A 121 20.02 1.67 15.21
C SER A 121 19.77 2.47 16.49
N ASN A 122 20.85 2.91 17.14
CA ASN A 122 20.80 3.84 18.27
C ASN A 122 20.87 5.31 17.81
N THR A 123 21.08 5.55 16.53
CA THR A 123 21.09 6.88 15.91
C THR A 123 19.96 6.97 14.89
N PRO A 124 19.41 8.18 14.64
CA PRO A 124 18.43 8.38 13.57
C PRO A 124 18.97 7.86 12.23
N LEU A 125 18.10 7.16 11.47
CA LEU A 125 18.40 6.67 10.14
C LEU A 125 17.63 7.49 9.10
N THR A 126 18.24 7.64 7.93
CA THR A 126 17.62 8.17 6.71
C THR A 126 17.22 7.04 5.78
N GLU A 127 16.53 7.36 4.67
CA GLU A 127 16.13 6.38 3.65
C GLU A 127 17.33 5.71 2.96
N GLU A 128 18.50 6.34 2.97
CA GLU A 128 19.72 5.86 2.32
C GLU A 128 20.54 4.92 3.21
N ASP A 129 20.23 4.87 4.50
CA ASP A 129 21.00 4.08 5.48
C ASP A 129 20.64 2.58 5.49
N TYR A 130 19.79 2.12 4.55
CA TYR A 130 19.48 0.70 4.46
C TYR A 130 20.72 -0.11 4.10
N ASP A 131 21.11 -1.05 4.98
CA ASP A 131 22.20 -1.99 4.75
C ASP A 131 21.68 -3.43 4.73
N ALA A 132 21.76 -4.07 3.57
CA ALA A 132 21.33 -5.45 3.36
C ALA A 132 22.18 -6.50 4.13
N ASN A 133 23.37 -6.12 4.61
CA ASN A 133 24.26 -7.00 5.38
C ASN A 133 23.91 -7.04 6.87
N ILE A 134 23.07 -6.13 7.35
CA ILE A 134 22.64 -6.08 8.74
C ILE A 134 21.28 -6.77 8.86
N GLU A 135 21.19 -7.76 9.75
CA GLU A 135 19.96 -8.50 9.98
C GLU A 135 18.88 -7.60 10.61
N LEU A 136 17.66 -7.71 10.12
CA LEU A 136 16.51 -7.01 10.67
C LEU A 136 16.15 -7.57 12.05
N ASN A 137 15.51 -6.75 12.88
CA ASN A 137 14.97 -7.19 14.15
C ASN A 137 14.09 -8.44 13.95
N LYS A 138 14.36 -9.51 14.73
CA LYS A 138 13.70 -10.81 14.60
C LYS A 138 12.17 -10.77 14.58
N ASN A 139 11.56 -9.84 15.31
CA ASN A 139 10.11 -9.70 15.36
C ASN A 139 9.53 -9.09 14.08
N TYR A 140 10.34 -8.33 13.34
CA TYR A 140 9.95 -7.67 12.09
C TYR A 140 10.58 -8.30 10.86
N PHE A 141 11.33 -9.39 11.00
CA PHE A 141 12.03 -10.04 9.89
C PHE A 141 11.12 -10.29 8.69
N GLY A 142 9.98 -10.96 8.91
CA GLY A 142 9.02 -11.25 7.84
C GLY A 142 8.39 -9.99 7.23
N SER A 143 7.85 -9.10 8.05
CA SER A 143 7.21 -7.87 7.57
C SER A 143 8.18 -6.89 6.94
N GLY A 144 9.39 -6.76 7.48
CA GLY A 144 10.43 -5.90 6.93
C GLY A 144 10.90 -6.36 5.54
N HIS A 145 11.21 -7.66 5.39
CA HIS A 145 11.57 -8.22 4.08
C HIS A 145 10.40 -8.18 3.08
N THR A 146 9.15 -8.34 3.55
CA THR A 146 7.97 -8.13 2.70
C THR A 146 7.93 -6.71 2.13
N LYS A 147 8.12 -5.69 2.98
CA LYS A 147 8.13 -4.30 2.52
C LYS A 147 9.29 -4.02 1.56
N LEU A 148 10.49 -4.51 1.87
CA LEU A 148 11.65 -4.38 0.98
C LEU A 148 11.38 -5.00 -0.40
N TYR A 149 10.82 -6.22 -0.43
CA TYR A 149 10.44 -6.87 -1.68
C TYR A 149 9.44 -6.02 -2.47
N LEU A 150 8.41 -5.48 -1.82
CA LEU A 150 7.39 -4.66 -2.48
C LEU A 150 7.96 -3.33 -3.00
N GLU A 151 8.90 -2.70 -2.30
CA GLU A 151 9.63 -1.53 -2.80
C GLU A 151 10.46 -1.87 -4.05
N LYS A 152 11.12 -3.05 -4.08
CA LYS A 152 11.83 -3.52 -5.27
C LYS A 152 10.89 -3.81 -6.44
N MET A 153 9.66 -4.28 -6.17
CA MET A 153 8.63 -4.41 -7.22
C MET A 153 8.22 -3.05 -7.78
N CYS A 154 8.04 -2.04 -6.93
CA CYS A 154 7.76 -0.66 -7.39
C CYS A 154 8.88 -0.15 -8.32
N ASP A 155 10.13 -0.33 -7.92
CA ASP A 155 11.31 0.02 -8.75
C ASP A 155 11.33 -0.77 -10.06
N PHE A 156 11.11 -2.09 -10.00
CA PHE A 156 11.07 -2.95 -11.19
C PHE A 156 10.01 -2.49 -12.19
N TYR A 157 8.76 -2.33 -11.77
CA TYR A 157 7.68 -1.92 -12.67
C TYR A 157 7.85 -0.49 -13.21
N SER A 158 8.46 0.41 -12.44
CA SER A 158 8.77 1.76 -12.93
C SER A 158 9.84 1.76 -14.04
N ARG A 159 10.74 0.76 -14.06
CA ARG A 159 11.79 0.65 -15.09
C ARG A 159 11.31 0.03 -16.39
N ILE A 160 10.32 -0.86 -16.33
CA ILE A 160 9.85 -1.61 -17.52
C ILE A 160 8.56 -1.04 -18.11
N GLY A 161 7.94 -0.05 -17.47
CA GLY A 161 6.67 0.56 -17.90
C GLY A 161 6.70 2.08 -17.81
N ASN A 162 5.53 2.68 -18.04
CA ASN A 162 5.34 4.12 -17.99
C ASN A 162 4.69 4.59 -16.67
N VAL A 163 4.48 3.68 -15.71
CA VAL A 163 3.86 4.00 -14.43
C VAL A 163 4.92 4.58 -13.49
N LYS A 164 4.66 5.76 -12.96
CA LYS A 164 5.49 6.34 -11.89
C LYS A 164 5.14 5.69 -10.56
N TYR A 165 6.14 5.34 -9.76
CA TYR A 165 5.96 4.90 -8.39
C TYR A 165 6.57 5.88 -7.39
N THR A 166 5.80 6.24 -6.36
CA THR A 166 6.29 6.98 -5.19
C THR A 166 6.12 6.08 -3.96
N VAL A 167 7.22 5.79 -3.29
CA VAL A 167 7.23 4.99 -2.06
C VAL A 167 7.35 5.91 -0.86
N ILE A 168 6.42 5.79 0.09
CA ILE A 168 6.41 6.56 1.35
C ILE A 168 6.77 5.60 2.48
N ARG A 169 7.94 5.76 3.09
CA ARG A 169 8.39 5.01 4.27
C ARG A 169 7.92 5.74 5.52
N HIS A 170 6.75 5.38 6.02
CA HIS A 170 6.24 5.99 7.25
C HIS A 170 6.73 5.21 8.49
N THR A 171 6.83 5.91 9.61
CA THR A 171 6.99 5.30 10.94
C THR A 171 5.65 4.72 11.42
N ASN A 172 5.60 4.17 12.63
CA ASN A 172 4.35 3.72 13.23
C ASN A 172 3.38 4.90 13.42
N VAL A 173 2.16 4.73 12.95
CA VAL A 173 1.05 5.67 13.04
C VAL A 173 -0.18 5.01 13.67
#